data_be6f4c0830e78b2d4595b80f260274bc
#
_entry.id   be6f4c0830e78b2d4595b80f260274bc
#
_cell.length_a   1.000
_cell.length_b   1.000
_cell.length_c   1.000
_cell.angle_alpha   90.00
_cell.angle_beta   90.00
_cell.angle_gamma   90.00
#
_symmetry.space_group_name_H-M   'P 1'
#
loop_
_entity.id
_entity.type
_entity.pdbx_description
1 polymer ?
#
loop_
_entity_poly.entity_id
_entity_poly.type
_entity_poly.pdbx_seq_one_letter_code
_entity_poly.pdbx_strand_id
1 'polypeptide(L)'
;NSQIRSFVNQARIHLQGTFPISQLLGVKTQLKTQLEDYIGRDDKLDNFNGFNNTFSTEFILRLSDQLPRLRFQQQIQRLDREDDAYDYVENQIGFQFGEVFKYHLRFRSFDDNQTRREDFLLVDSRSHLGIWQLQFGILKNVLGRFEYQVEHQRYKDNLNNLVLGIAKISPENLRTDWKHLFTTRLIQIPTDQIIIQEDINFFQNNSNTSFYDFVSFEFGGTGFYRMADSRWIRLRLSALQLNFKDRKPIFQNQSQNRINQQIGIDLLMSWELANKFSLLFGYQLAKNRINEKSKILDFLNYYHNIISIKLTYD
;
A
#
# COMPACT_ATOMS: atom_id res chain seq x y z
N ASN A 1 -8.20 -3.94 -29.47
CA ASN A 1 -8.52 -3.22 -28.22
C ASN A 1 -9.51 -4.05 -27.43
N SER A 2 -9.05 -5.12 -26.78
CA SER A 2 -9.84 -5.84 -25.78
C SER A 2 -9.82 -5.03 -24.49
N GLN A 3 -10.86 -4.28 -24.22
CA GLN A 3 -11.08 -3.71 -22.88
C GLN A 3 -11.43 -4.87 -21.96
N ILE A 4 -10.56 -5.16 -21.00
CA ILE A 4 -10.87 -6.08 -19.89
C ILE A 4 -11.94 -5.37 -19.07
N ARG A 5 -13.15 -5.89 -19.07
CA ARG A 5 -14.24 -5.44 -18.21
C ARG A 5 -14.37 -6.45 -17.08
N SER A 6 -13.96 -6.05 -15.89
CA SER A 6 -14.10 -6.85 -14.68
C SER A 6 -14.89 -6.10 -13.62
N PHE A 7 -15.62 -6.83 -12.81
CA PHE A 7 -16.24 -6.36 -11.58
C PHE A 7 -15.52 -7.02 -10.41
N VAL A 8 -15.38 -6.29 -9.33
CA VAL A 8 -14.80 -6.82 -8.08
C VAL A 8 -15.87 -6.74 -7.00
N ASN A 9 -16.27 -7.89 -6.47
CA ASN A 9 -17.06 -7.95 -5.26
C ASN A 9 -16.14 -8.02 -4.07
N GLN A 10 -16.33 -7.15 -3.08
CA GLN A 10 -15.56 -7.19 -1.84
C GLN A 10 -16.49 -7.29 -0.64
N ALA A 11 -16.23 -8.27 0.22
CA ALA A 11 -16.83 -8.34 1.54
C ALA A 11 -15.73 -8.16 2.60
N ARG A 12 -15.99 -7.34 3.63
CA ARG A 12 -15.04 -7.09 4.72
C ARG A 12 -15.73 -7.28 6.05
N ILE A 13 -15.05 -8.01 6.94
CA ILE A 13 -15.44 -8.15 8.34
C ILE A 13 -14.31 -7.56 9.18
N HIS A 14 -14.64 -6.67 10.09
CA HIS A 14 -13.71 -6.07 11.01
C HIS A 14 -14.25 -6.21 12.44
N LEU A 15 -13.55 -7.02 13.24
CA LEU A 15 -13.84 -7.20 14.66
C LEU A 15 -12.70 -6.59 15.46
N GLN A 16 -13.03 -5.79 16.47
CA GLN A 16 -12.06 -5.15 17.35
C GLN A 16 -12.54 -5.18 18.78
N GLY A 17 -11.64 -5.54 19.69
CA GLY A 17 -11.85 -5.46 21.13
C GLY A 17 -10.72 -4.70 21.81
N THR A 18 -11.03 -3.92 22.84
CA THR A 18 -10.04 -3.27 23.70
C THR A 18 -10.33 -3.63 25.15
N PHE A 19 -9.34 -4.20 25.81
CA PHE A 19 -9.44 -4.72 27.16
C PHE A 19 -8.45 -3.97 28.07
N PRO A 20 -8.92 -3.12 28.99
CA PRO A 20 -8.06 -2.55 30.00
C PRO A 20 -7.68 -3.65 31.02
N ILE A 21 -6.38 -3.91 31.17
CA ILE A 21 -5.87 -4.86 32.19
C ILE A 21 -5.62 -4.12 33.50
N SER A 22 -5.11 -2.89 33.41
CA SER A 22 -4.90 -1.99 34.54
C SER A 22 -4.98 -0.53 34.09
N GLN A 23 -4.80 0.42 35.00
CA GLN A 23 -4.72 1.85 34.66
C GLN A 23 -3.54 2.16 33.71
N LEU A 24 -2.48 1.33 33.77
CA LEU A 24 -1.25 1.53 33.00
C LEU A 24 -1.17 0.65 31.75
N LEU A 25 -1.92 -0.46 31.70
CA LEU A 25 -1.81 -1.47 30.65
C LEU A 25 -3.16 -1.77 30.03
N GLY A 26 -3.22 -1.68 28.71
CA GLY A 26 -4.36 -2.11 27.89
C GLY A 26 -3.93 -3.10 26.81
N VAL A 27 -4.85 -3.96 26.41
CA VAL A 27 -4.68 -4.86 25.27
C VAL A 27 -5.78 -4.57 24.25
N LYS A 28 -5.38 -4.42 22.99
CA LYS A 28 -6.29 -4.28 21.85
C LYS A 28 -6.08 -5.46 20.93
N THR A 29 -7.16 -6.13 20.57
CA THR A 29 -7.16 -7.19 19.56
C THR A 29 -7.98 -6.78 18.36
N GLN A 30 -7.59 -7.21 17.19
CA GLN A 30 -8.26 -6.88 15.94
C GLN A 30 -8.19 -8.05 14.97
N LEU A 31 -9.32 -8.41 14.39
CA LEU A 31 -9.42 -9.34 13.28
C LEU A 31 -10.04 -8.60 12.09
N LYS A 32 -9.38 -8.66 10.95
CA LYS A 32 -9.88 -8.18 9.67
C LYS A 32 -9.88 -9.34 8.70
N THR A 33 -11.01 -9.55 8.06
CA THR A 33 -11.17 -10.52 6.96
C THR A 33 -11.71 -9.78 5.76
N GLN A 34 -11.10 -9.96 4.62
CA GLN A 34 -11.53 -9.40 3.33
C GLN A 34 -11.61 -10.52 2.32
N LEU A 35 -12.78 -10.67 1.72
CA LEU A 35 -13.02 -11.51 0.55
C LEU A 35 -12.98 -10.64 -0.68
N GLU A 36 -12.28 -11.05 -1.71
CA GLU A 36 -12.26 -10.44 -3.04
C GLU A 36 -12.68 -11.47 -4.08
N ASP A 37 -13.65 -11.11 -4.91
CA ASP A 37 -14.18 -11.94 -5.99
C ASP A 37 -14.17 -11.11 -7.27
N TYR A 38 -13.31 -11.50 -8.21
CA TYR A 38 -13.14 -10.84 -9.51
C TYR A 38 -13.99 -11.54 -10.55
N ILE A 39 -15.02 -10.85 -11.04
CA ILE A 39 -15.92 -11.36 -12.08
C ILE A 39 -15.53 -10.68 -13.40
N GLY A 40 -15.05 -11.44 -14.37
CA GLY A 40 -14.64 -10.94 -15.68
C GLY A 40 -14.85 -11.95 -16.81
N ARG A 41 -14.62 -11.49 -18.03
CA ARG A 41 -14.64 -12.39 -19.22
C ARG A 41 -13.32 -13.12 -19.43
N ASP A 42 -12.31 -12.84 -18.62
CA ASP A 42 -10.96 -13.41 -18.75
C ASP A 42 -10.72 -14.34 -17.55
N ASP A 43 -10.62 -15.63 -17.80
CA ASP A 43 -10.38 -16.67 -16.79
C ASP A 43 -9.11 -16.40 -15.95
N LYS A 44 -8.21 -15.52 -16.44
CA LYS A 44 -7.02 -15.09 -15.70
C LYS A 44 -7.32 -14.20 -14.50
N LEU A 45 -8.52 -13.62 -14.42
CA LEU A 45 -8.93 -12.78 -13.29
C LEU A 45 -9.35 -13.60 -12.08
N ASP A 46 -9.81 -14.83 -12.30
CA ASP A 46 -10.21 -15.74 -11.23
C ASP A 46 -9.03 -16.07 -10.31
N ASN A 47 -7.81 -16.05 -10.84
CA ASN A 47 -6.57 -16.26 -10.06
C ASN A 47 -6.35 -15.20 -8.95
N PHE A 48 -7.07 -14.08 -8.99
CA PHE A 48 -6.98 -13.03 -7.97
C PHE A 48 -8.08 -13.12 -6.91
N ASN A 49 -9.04 -14.04 -7.09
CA ASN A 49 -10.05 -14.32 -6.06
C ASN A 49 -9.35 -14.82 -4.80
N GLY A 50 -9.82 -14.39 -3.64
CA GLY A 50 -9.20 -14.90 -2.43
C GLY A 50 -9.58 -14.18 -1.15
N PHE A 51 -8.94 -14.63 -0.09
CA PHE A 51 -9.10 -14.11 1.26
C PHE A 51 -7.85 -13.40 1.74
N ASN A 52 -8.05 -12.26 2.38
CA ASN A 52 -7.00 -11.59 3.12
C ASN A 52 -7.42 -11.50 4.59
N ASN A 53 -6.74 -12.25 5.44
CA ASN A 53 -6.97 -12.30 6.87
C ASN A 53 -5.85 -11.60 7.60
N THR A 54 -6.18 -10.67 8.49
CA THR A 54 -5.23 -10.00 9.37
C THR A 54 -5.68 -10.13 10.81
N PHE A 55 -4.83 -10.72 11.63
CA PHE A 55 -4.99 -10.74 13.08
C PHE A 55 -3.90 -9.88 13.70
N SER A 56 -4.27 -8.98 14.63
CA SER A 56 -3.30 -8.18 15.37
C SER A 56 -3.63 -8.10 16.84
N THR A 57 -2.58 -8.11 17.66
CA THR A 57 -2.63 -7.84 19.09
C THR A 57 -1.69 -6.69 19.40
N GLU A 58 -2.17 -5.73 20.17
CA GLU A 58 -1.42 -4.54 20.57
C GLU A 58 -1.47 -4.42 22.10
N PHE A 59 -0.31 -4.32 22.72
CA PHE A 59 -0.15 -3.98 24.13
C PHE A 59 0.16 -2.50 24.24
N ILE A 60 -0.65 -1.78 25.00
CA ILE A 60 -0.54 -0.33 25.18
C ILE A 60 -0.12 -0.06 26.60
N LEU A 61 1.09 0.46 26.78
CA LEU A 61 1.63 0.85 28.09
C LEU A 61 1.60 2.38 28.22
N ARG A 62 0.92 2.87 29.24
CA ARG A 62 0.88 4.27 29.66
C ARG A 62 1.78 4.46 30.88
N LEU A 63 2.95 5.06 30.69
CA LEU A 63 3.90 5.31 31.79
C LEU A 63 3.47 6.50 32.66
N SER A 64 2.94 7.55 32.05
CA SER A 64 2.33 8.70 32.70
C SER A 64 1.43 9.45 31.74
N ASP A 65 0.65 10.41 32.24
CA ASP A 65 -0.22 11.25 31.38
C ASP A 65 0.59 12.25 30.54
N GLN A 66 1.84 12.53 30.93
CA GLN A 66 2.72 13.47 30.24
C GLN A 66 3.61 12.80 29.18
N LEU A 67 3.85 11.48 29.29
CA LEU A 67 4.69 10.75 28.38
C LEU A 67 3.91 10.10 27.24
N PRO A 68 4.48 10.02 26.03
CA PRO A 68 3.89 9.26 24.95
C PRO A 68 3.66 7.80 25.35
N ARG A 69 2.57 7.22 24.83
CA ARG A 69 2.26 5.80 25.07
C ARG A 69 3.25 4.94 24.31
N LEU A 70 3.70 3.87 24.97
CA LEU A 70 4.43 2.78 24.33
C LEU A 70 3.43 1.75 23.83
N ARG A 71 3.59 1.31 22.59
CA ARG A 71 2.77 0.26 21.99
C ARG A 71 3.67 -0.83 21.44
N PHE A 72 3.37 -2.07 21.79
CA PHE A 72 3.98 -3.26 21.22
C PHE A 72 2.92 -3.98 20.42
N GLN A 73 3.19 -4.25 19.16
CA GLN A 73 2.24 -4.86 18.26
C GLN A 73 2.79 -6.15 17.69
N GLN A 74 1.94 -7.17 17.65
CA GLN A 74 2.14 -8.34 16.79
C GLN A 74 1.00 -8.40 15.80
N GLN A 75 1.33 -8.61 14.53
CA GLN A 75 0.36 -8.78 13.46
C GLN A 75 0.74 -9.99 12.63
N ILE A 76 -0.25 -10.80 12.32
CA ILE A 76 -0.15 -11.91 11.38
C ILE A 76 -1.14 -11.62 10.26
N GLN A 77 -0.67 -11.62 9.03
CA GLN A 77 -1.48 -11.49 7.84
C GLN A 77 -1.28 -12.72 6.97
N ARG A 78 -2.39 -13.31 6.54
CA ARG A 78 -2.40 -14.38 5.55
C ARG A 78 -3.18 -13.89 4.34
N LEU A 79 -2.56 -13.95 3.19
CA LEU A 79 -3.20 -13.83 1.90
C LEU A 79 -3.31 -15.24 1.31
N ASP A 80 -4.51 -15.60 0.90
CA ASP A 80 -4.89 -16.89 0.35
C ASP A 80 -5.68 -16.60 -0.93
N ARG A 81 -5.13 -16.94 -2.08
CA ARG A 81 -5.71 -16.66 -3.40
C ARG A 81 -5.97 -17.97 -4.14
N GLU A 82 -6.82 -17.93 -5.14
CA GLU A 82 -7.11 -19.09 -5.99
C GLU A 82 -5.86 -19.57 -6.76
N ASP A 83 -4.94 -18.67 -7.10
CA ASP A 83 -3.59 -19.02 -7.56
C ASP A 83 -2.61 -18.99 -6.38
N ASP A 84 -2.25 -20.16 -5.86
CA ASP A 84 -1.33 -20.38 -4.72
C ASP A 84 0.00 -19.64 -4.85
N ALA A 85 0.40 -19.28 -6.08
CA ALA A 85 1.65 -18.56 -6.32
C ALA A 85 1.70 -17.19 -5.64
N TYR A 86 0.54 -16.62 -5.26
CA TYR A 86 0.44 -15.33 -4.59
C TYR A 86 0.19 -15.44 -3.09
N ASP A 87 0.06 -16.66 -2.58
CA ASP A 87 -0.23 -16.90 -1.18
C ASP A 87 0.98 -16.60 -0.30
N TYR A 88 0.74 -15.86 0.75
CA TYR A 88 1.79 -15.58 1.72
C TYR A 88 1.27 -15.45 3.15
N VAL A 89 2.16 -15.72 4.09
CA VAL A 89 2.01 -15.36 5.49
C VAL A 89 3.02 -14.28 5.85
N GLU A 90 2.55 -13.18 6.40
CA GLU A 90 3.41 -12.13 6.96
C GLU A 90 3.23 -12.06 8.47
N ASN A 91 4.32 -12.18 9.21
CA ASN A 91 4.38 -11.94 10.64
C ASN A 91 5.14 -10.64 10.89
N GLN A 92 4.51 -9.71 11.56
CA GLN A 92 5.09 -8.43 11.91
C GLN A 92 5.08 -8.24 13.43
N ILE A 93 6.23 -7.90 13.99
CA ILE A 93 6.40 -7.48 15.37
C ILE A 93 6.78 -6.01 15.35
N GLY A 94 6.09 -5.18 16.10
CA GLY A 94 6.30 -3.73 16.08
C GLY A 94 6.38 -3.12 17.46
N PHE A 95 7.02 -1.98 17.48
CA PHE A 95 7.12 -1.08 18.63
C PHE A 95 6.81 0.33 18.17
N GLN A 96 6.03 1.09 18.94
CA GLN A 96 5.68 2.46 18.66
C GLN A 96 5.83 3.32 19.92
N PHE A 97 6.44 4.49 19.78
CA PHE A 97 6.56 5.51 20.82
C PHE A 97 5.78 6.75 20.39
N GLY A 98 4.63 6.95 20.99
CA GLY A 98 3.69 8.01 20.61
C GLY A 98 3.32 7.94 19.13
N GLU A 99 3.22 9.10 18.51
CA GLU A 99 3.03 9.25 17.05
C GLU A 99 4.33 9.62 16.32
N VAL A 100 5.45 9.68 17.07
CA VAL A 100 6.73 10.20 16.56
C VAL A 100 7.58 9.11 15.94
N PHE A 101 7.59 7.93 16.54
CA PHE A 101 8.45 6.84 16.10
C PHE A 101 7.74 5.50 16.08
N LYS A 102 7.96 4.73 15.00
CA LYS A 102 7.49 3.34 14.85
C LYS A 102 8.63 2.50 14.29
N TYR A 103 8.76 1.29 14.81
CA TYR A 103 9.66 0.28 14.28
C TYR A 103 8.92 -1.03 14.10
N HIS A 104 9.16 -1.71 12.97
CA HIS A 104 8.57 -3.00 12.65
C HIS A 104 9.64 -3.95 12.11
N LEU A 105 9.60 -5.16 12.61
CA LEU A 105 10.30 -6.31 12.07
C LEU A 105 9.26 -7.19 11.37
N ARG A 106 9.45 -7.46 10.07
CA ARG A 106 8.54 -8.23 9.24
C ARG A 106 9.23 -9.47 8.69
N PHE A 107 8.49 -10.56 8.71
CA PHE A 107 8.88 -11.82 8.07
C PHE A 107 7.75 -12.20 7.12
N ARG A 108 8.05 -12.29 5.82
CA ARG A 108 7.10 -12.74 4.82
C ARG A 108 7.57 -14.04 4.23
N SER A 109 6.69 -15.04 4.19
CA SER A 109 6.92 -16.34 3.62
C SER A 109 5.81 -16.64 2.63
N PHE A 110 6.15 -17.10 1.43
CA PHE A 110 5.21 -17.52 0.41
C PHE A 110 5.00 -19.02 0.51
N ASP A 111 3.73 -19.47 0.42
CA ASP A 111 3.36 -20.86 0.64
C ASP A 111 3.90 -21.80 -0.46
N ASP A 112 4.05 -21.30 -1.70
CA ASP A 112 4.51 -22.10 -2.82
C ASP A 112 6.01 -21.99 -3.06
N ASN A 113 6.76 -22.87 -2.40
CA ASN A 113 8.15 -23.11 -2.73
C ASN A 113 8.36 -24.10 -3.91
N GLN A 114 7.28 -24.70 -4.46
CA GLN A 114 7.40 -25.79 -5.44
C GLN A 114 7.02 -25.39 -6.87
N THR A 115 6.08 -24.48 -7.05
CA THR A 115 5.72 -23.95 -8.38
C THR A 115 6.32 -22.57 -8.60
N ARG A 116 7.64 -22.49 -8.57
CA ARG A 116 8.36 -21.32 -9.06
C ARG A 116 8.04 -21.14 -10.54
N ARG A 117 6.92 -20.50 -10.84
CA ARG A 117 6.68 -20.02 -12.20
C ARG A 117 7.73 -18.98 -12.50
N GLU A 118 8.45 -19.22 -13.57
CA GLU A 118 9.58 -18.41 -14.05
C GLU A 118 9.26 -16.91 -14.18
N ASP A 119 8.00 -16.52 -14.10
CA ASP A 119 7.51 -15.18 -14.39
C ASP A 119 7.24 -14.30 -13.16
N PHE A 120 7.15 -14.85 -11.94
CA PHE A 120 6.80 -14.10 -10.74
C PHE A 120 7.77 -14.31 -9.58
N LEU A 121 8.37 -13.22 -9.18
CA LEU A 121 9.45 -13.17 -8.20
C LEU A 121 8.92 -12.89 -6.80
N LEU A 122 8.03 -13.77 -6.34
CA LEU A 122 7.54 -13.75 -4.97
C LEU A 122 8.54 -14.54 -4.11
N VAL A 123 9.25 -13.85 -3.26
CA VAL A 123 10.38 -14.42 -2.51
C VAL A 123 10.21 -14.08 -1.04
N ASP A 124 10.43 -15.11 -0.23
CA ASP A 124 10.54 -14.96 1.21
C ASP A 124 11.49 -13.81 1.57
N SER A 125 11.06 -12.99 2.52
CA SER A 125 11.86 -11.84 2.91
C SER A 125 11.76 -11.53 4.39
N ARG A 126 12.81 -10.89 4.89
CA ARG A 126 12.84 -10.25 6.21
C ARG A 126 13.13 -8.79 6.05
N SER A 127 12.36 -7.93 6.70
CA SER A 127 12.61 -6.49 6.68
C SER A 127 12.59 -5.84 8.07
N HIS A 128 13.39 -4.80 8.20
CA HIS A 128 13.41 -3.87 9.31
C HIS A 128 12.90 -2.53 8.80
N LEU A 129 11.81 -2.02 9.36
CA LEU A 129 11.19 -0.76 8.98
C LEU A 129 11.22 0.20 10.16
N GLY A 130 11.86 1.35 9.99
CA GLY A 130 11.79 2.50 10.89
C GLY A 130 10.95 3.60 10.28
N ILE A 131 10.08 4.23 11.07
CA ILE A 131 9.22 5.34 10.67
C ILE A 131 9.36 6.45 11.70
N TRP A 132 9.70 7.66 11.25
CA TRP A 132 9.73 8.88 12.04
C TRP A 132 8.70 9.85 11.50
N GLN A 133 7.97 10.48 12.39
CA GLN A 133 6.89 11.39 12.03
C GLN A 133 6.95 12.64 12.91
N LEU A 134 6.83 13.79 12.28
CA LEU A 134 6.67 15.09 12.94
C LEU A 134 5.39 15.75 12.43
N GLN A 135 4.61 16.30 13.34
CA GLN A 135 3.43 17.10 13.01
C GLN A 135 3.52 18.42 13.76
N PHE A 136 3.23 19.52 13.06
CA PHE A 136 3.34 20.88 13.60
C PHE A 136 2.29 21.80 13.01
N GLY A 137 1.86 22.76 13.79
CA GLY A 137 0.99 23.84 13.33
C GLY A 137 1.83 24.90 12.61
N ILE A 138 1.43 25.28 11.40
CA ILE A 138 2.06 26.37 10.63
C ILE A 138 1.29 27.66 10.89
N LEU A 139 -0.03 27.60 10.79
CA LEU A 139 -0.99 28.67 11.06
C LEU A 139 -2.20 28.07 11.79
N LYS A 140 -3.12 28.93 12.26
CA LYS A 140 -4.31 28.49 13.00
C LYS A 140 -5.08 27.35 12.31
N ASN A 141 -5.15 27.36 10.98
CA ASN A 141 -5.92 26.40 10.18
C ASN A 141 -5.03 25.62 9.22
N VAL A 142 -3.72 25.58 9.44
CA VAL A 142 -2.75 24.92 8.56
C VAL A 142 -1.83 24.04 9.39
N LEU A 143 -1.84 22.74 9.12
CA LEU A 143 -0.97 21.75 9.76
C LEU A 143 0.01 21.19 8.75
N GLY A 144 1.28 21.10 9.15
CA GLY A 144 2.33 20.38 8.43
C GLY A 144 2.59 19.02 9.06
N ARG A 145 2.80 18.01 8.25
CA ARG A 145 3.28 16.70 8.68
C ARG A 145 4.44 16.27 7.79
N PHE A 146 5.50 15.85 8.41
CA PHE A 146 6.65 15.22 7.76
C PHE A 146 6.78 13.80 8.26
N GLU A 147 7.03 12.86 7.36
CA GLU A 147 7.26 11.46 7.67
C GLU A 147 8.45 10.95 6.88
N TYR A 148 9.37 10.27 7.56
CA TYR A 148 10.48 9.56 6.95
C TYR A 148 10.40 8.10 7.32
N GLN A 149 10.45 7.24 6.32
CA GLN A 149 10.52 5.80 6.49
C GLN A 149 11.81 5.27 5.88
N VAL A 150 12.45 4.36 6.58
CA VAL A 150 13.56 3.57 6.05
C VAL A 150 13.27 2.09 6.25
N GLU A 151 13.39 1.32 5.19
CA GLU A 151 13.23 -0.13 5.24
C GLU A 151 14.48 -0.79 4.66
N HIS A 152 15.06 -1.71 5.44
CA HIS A 152 16.08 -2.63 4.97
C HIS A 152 15.47 -4.01 4.81
N GLN A 153 15.37 -4.50 3.56
CA GLN A 153 14.76 -5.78 3.22
C GLN A 153 15.81 -6.74 2.65
N ARG A 154 15.85 -7.94 3.20
CA ARG A 154 16.68 -9.06 2.72
C ARG A 154 15.77 -10.16 2.21
N TYR A 155 16.06 -10.66 1.02
CA TYR A 155 15.34 -11.75 0.40
C TYR A 155 16.08 -13.07 0.63
N LYS A 156 15.36 -14.18 0.81
CA LYS A 156 15.96 -15.47 1.11
C LYS A 156 16.51 -16.18 -0.12
N ASP A 157 15.98 -15.85 -1.31
CA ASP A 157 16.37 -16.48 -2.56
C ASP A 157 17.07 -15.52 -3.54
N ASN A 158 17.95 -16.09 -4.34
CA ASN A 158 18.58 -15.38 -5.45
C ASN A 158 17.64 -15.35 -6.66
N LEU A 159 16.97 -14.23 -6.85
CA LEU A 159 16.13 -13.93 -8.02
C LEU A 159 16.86 -13.94 -9.38
N ASN A 160 18.13 -14.24 -9.36
CA ASN A 160 19.08 -13.99 -10.45
C ASN A 160 19.01 -14.99 -11.59
N ASN A 161 18.38 -16.12 -11.38
CA ASN A 161 18.30 -17.16 -12.42
C ASN A 161 17.09 -16.97 -13.36
N LEU A 162 16.23 -16.00 -13.10
CA LEU A 162 14.89 -15.96 -13.70
C LEU A 162 14.58 -14.79 -14.61
N VAL A 163 15.31 -13.71 -14.53
CA VAL A 163 15.03 -12.56 -15.41
C VAL A 163 15.86 -12.68 -16.68
N LEU A 164 15.30 -13.35 -17.68
CA LEU A 164 15.61 -13.19 -19.12
C LEU A 164 17.10 -13.01 -19.46
N GLY A 165 17.94 -13.98 -19.11
CA GLY A 165 19.31 -14.03 -19.65
C GLY A 165 20.26 -12.92 -19.19
N ILE A 166 19.87 -12.11 -18.23
CA ILE A 166 20.67 -10.98 -17.75
C ILE A 166 21.47 -11.42 -16.53
N ALA A 167 22.79 -11.52 -16.72
CA ALA A 167 23.87 -11.67 -15.75
C ALA A 167 23.58 -12.66 -14.60
N LYS A 168 24.24 -13.79 -14.60
CA LYS A 168 24.40 -14.68 -13.45
C LYS A 168 24.98 -13.87 -12.28
N ILE A 169 24.12 -13.41 -11.37
CA ILE A 169 24.58 -12.94 -10.07
C ILE A 169 24.97 -14.18 -9.27
N SER A 170 26.11 -14.14 -8.64
CA SER A 170 26.65 -15.24 -7.84
C SER A 170 25.64 -15.70 -6.79
N PRO A 171 25.45 -17.02 -6.58
CA PRO A 171 24.54 -17.55 -5.57
C PRO A 171 24.86 -17.09 -4.14
N GLU A 172 25.99 -16.46 -3.93
CA GLU A 172 26.43 -15.98 -2.62
C GLU A 172 25.84 -14.62 -2.22
N ASN A 173 25.27 -13.86 -3.16
CA ASN A 173 24.74 -12.52 -2.89
C ASN A 173 23.21 -12.49 -2.97
N LEU A 174 22.54 -12.73 -1.85
CA LEU A 174 21.10 -12.52 -1.72
C LEU A 174 20.74 -11.07 -2.00
N ARG A 175 19.61 -10.85 -2.67
CA ARG A 175 19.11 -9.51 -2.89
C ARG A 175 18.84 -8.81 -1.57
N THR A 176 19.33 -7.57 -1.47
CA THR A 176 19.04 -6.66 -0.37
C THR A 176 18.64 -5.32 -0.91
N ASP A 177 17.57 -4.76 -0.36
CA ASP A 177 17.04 -3.45 -0.74
C ASP A 177 17.08 -2.51 0.47
N TRP A 178 17.51 -1.28 0.23
CA TRP A 178 17.31 -0.15 1.12
C TRP A 178 16.28 0.77 0.51
N LYS A 179 15.16 0.94 1.19
CA LYS A 179 14.04 1.76 0.74
C LYS A 179 13.92 2.97 1.65
N HIS A 180 13.82 4.14 1.04
CA HIS A 180 13.63 5.41 1.72
C HIS A 180 12.37 6.07 1.19
N LEU A 181 11.45 6.43 2.08
CA LEU A 181 10.25 7.18 1.75
C LEU A 181 10.22 8.45 2.58
N PHE A 182 10.14 9.58 1.90
CA PHE A 182 9.90 10.88 2.50
C PHE A 182 8.50 11.33 2.08
N THR A 183 7.68 11.63 3.07
CA THR A 183 6.33 12.16 2.85
C THR A 183 6.23 13.52 3.52
N THR A 184 5.83 14.51 2.76
CA THR A 184 5.44 15.82 3.29
C THR A 184 3.96 16.02 3.01
N ARG A 185 3.21 16.40 4.03
CA ARG A 185 1.78 16.65 3.94
C ARG A 185 1.45 18.02 4.50
N LEU A 186 0.66 18.77 3.74
CA LEU A 186 0.06 20.01 4.17
C LEU A 186 -1.45 19.78 4.29
N ILE A 187 -2.02 20.17 5.43
CA ILE A 187 -3.48 20.08 5.68
C ILE A 187 -3.96 21.48 5.97
N GLN A 188 -4.88 21.96 5.15
CA GLN A 188 -5.51 23.26 5.27
C GLN A 188 -6.99 23.06 5.60
N ILE A 189 -7.50 23.81 6.57
CA ILE A 189 -8.90 23.79 7.02
C ILE A 189 -9.48 25.18 6.85
N PRO A 190 -9.79 25.59 5.59
CA PRO A 190 -10.28 26.95 5.31
C PRO A 190 -11.59 27.27 6.03
N THR A 191 -12.45 26.26 6.17
CA THR A 191 -13.73 26.33 6.89
C THR A 191 -14.00 25.00 7.59
N ASP A 192 -14.98 24.95 8.49
CA ASP A 192 -15.41 23.70 9.14
C ASP A 192 -15.97 22.65 8.17
N GLN A 193 -16.29 23.08 6.95
CA GLN A 193 -16.82 22.19 5.90
C GLN A 193 -15.77 21.74 4.89
N ILE A 194 -14.63 22.42 4.80
CA ILE A 194 -13.64 22.18 3.76
C ILE A 194 -12.30 21.81 4.38
N ILE A 195 -11.75 20.67 3.95
CA ILE A 195 -10.37 20.25 4.25
C ILE A 195 -9.66 20.04 2.91
N ILE A 196 -8.50 20.64 2.76
CA ILE A 196 -7.62 20.45 1.61
C ILE A 196 -6.33 19.81 2.14
N GLN A 197 -5.90 18.72 1.51
CA GLN A 197 -4.67 18.02 1.85
C GLN A 197 -3.82 17.90 0.59
N GLU A 198 -2.57 18.28 0.72
CA GLU A 198 -1.55 18.13 -0.32
C GLU A 198 -0.45 17.21 0.18
N ASP A 199 -0.09 16.21 -0.62
CA ASP A 199 0.91 15.21 -0.30
C ASP A 199 2.02 15.23 -1.35
N ILE A 200 3.27 15.23 -0.91
CA ILE A 200 4.45 15.01 -1.75
C ILE A 200 5.18 13.81 -1.19
N ASN A 201 5.34 12.79 -2.00
CA ASN A 201 6.09 11.59 -1.65
C ASN A 201 7.32 11.46 -2.55
N PHE A 202 8.46 11.27 -1.93
CA PHE A 202 9.70 10.88 -2.59
C PHE A 202 10.08 9.50 -2.10
N PHE A 203 10.19 8.54 -3.01
CA PHE A 203 10.59 7.18 -2.67
C PHE A 203 11.83 6.78 -3.48
N GLN A 204 12.80 6.20 -2.81
CA GLN A 204 14.02 5.66 -3.41
C GLN A 204 14.21 4.21 -2.95
N ASN A 205 14.46 3.32 -3.90
CA ASN A 205 14.93 1.97 -3.65
C ASN A 205 16.37 1.82 -4.14
N ASN A 206 17.28 1.49 -3.23
CA ASN A 206 18.66 1.13 -3.53
C ASN A 206 18.82 -0.37 -3.29
N SER A 207 19.03 -1.11 -4.35
CA SER A 207 19.22 -2.56 -4.31
C SER A 207 20.69 -2.91 -4.58
N ASN A 208 21.17 -4.00 -4.01
CA ASN A 208 22.44 -4.58 -4.45
C ASN A 208 22.36 -5.17 -5.87
N THR A 209 21.17 -5.15 -6.47
CA THR A 209 20.91 -5.51 -7.87
C THR A 209 20.31 -4.29 -8.55
N SER A 210 21.10 -3.62 -9.40
CA SER A 210 20.75 -2.33 -10.03
C SER A 210 19.44 -2.35 -10.84
N PHE A 211 19.02 -3.52 -11.32
CA PHE A 211 17.74 -3.72 -12.00
C PHE A 211 16.54 -3.28 -11.16
N TYR A 212 16.63 -3.35 -9.83
CA TYR A 212 15.58 -2.96 -8.88
C TYR A 212 15.75 -1.55 -8.33
N ASP A 213 16.84 -0.86 -8.71
CA ASP A 213 17.06 0.52 -8.31
C ASP A 213 16.09 1.45 -9.02
N PHE A 214 15.38 2.23 -8.25
CA PHE A 214 14.50 3.26 -8.80
C PHE A 214 14.30 4.42 -7.83
N VAL A 215 13.85 5.52 -8.42
CA VAL A 215 13.40 6.71 -7.69
C VAL A 215 11.99 7.05 -8.17
N SER A 216 11.10 7.38 -7.26
CA SER A 216 9.76 7.85 -7.61
C SER A 216 9.41 9.14 -6.89
N PHE A 217 8.58 9.92 -7.58
CA PHE A 217 7.92 11.10 -7.06
C PHE A 217 6.42 10.93 -7.23
N GLU A 218 5.69 11.17 -6.14
CA GLU A 218 4.24 11.22 -6.16
C GLU A 218 3.80 12.57 -5.61
N PHE A 219 2.90 13.20 -6.32
CA PHE A 219 2.16 14.37 -5.85
C PHE A 219 0.68 13.99 -5.76
N GLY A 220 0.04 14.34 -4.63
CA GLY A 220 -1.37 14.10 -4.38
C GLY A 220 -2.05 15.34 -3.83
N GLY A 221 -3.27 15.59 -4.28
CA GLY A 221 -4.16 16.60 -3.72
C GLY A 221 -5.49 15.95 -3.36
N THR A 222 -6.00 16.19 -2.17
CA THR A 222 -7.31 15.71 -1.70
C THR A 222 -8.13 16.87 -1.19
N GLY A 223 -9.29 17.08 -1.81
CA GLY A 223 -10.33 17.99 -1.31
C GLY A 223 -11.40 17.17 -0.61
N PHE A 224 -11.77 17.58 0.59
CA PHE A 224 -12.87 17.01 1.35
C PHE A 224 -13.87 18.13 1.61
N TYR A 225 -15.14 17.90 1.26
CA TYR A 225 -16.24 18.83 1.47
C TYR A 225 -17.38 18.16 2.22
N ARG A 226 -17.74 18.72 3.38
CA ARG A 226 -18.90 18.33 4.17
C ARG A 226 -20.10 19.17 3.74
N MET A 227 -21.07 18.55 3.06
CA MET A 227 -22.30 19.23 2.63
C MET A 227 -23.31 19.38 3.78
N ALA A 228 -23.37 18.36 4.66
CA ALA A 228 -24.19 18.32 5.87
C ALA A 228 -23.52 17.35 6.86
N ASP A 229 -24.01 17.24 8.09
CA ASP A 229 -23.42 16.38 9.11
C ASP A 229 -23.33 14.90 8.67
N SER A 230 -24.25 14.46 7.80
CA SER A 230 -24.34 13.10 7.29
C SER A 230 -23.91 12.91 5.83
N ARG A 231 -23.39 13.96 5.18
CA ARG A 231 -23.07 13.93 3.74
C ARG A 231 -21.73 14.59 3.47
N TRP A 232 -20.85 13.86 2.77
CA TRP A 232 -19.56 14.42 2.37
C TRP A 232 -19.09 13.89 1.01
N ILE A 233 -18.22 14.66 0.39
CA ILE A 233 -17.55 14.33 -0.86
C ILE A 233 -16.04 14.44 -0.64
N ARG A 234 -15.30 13.47 -1.14
CA ARG A 234 -13.83 13.50 -1.24
C ARG A 234 -13.43 13.35 -2.69
N LEU A 235 -12.61 14.26 -3.18
CA LEU A 235 -11.93 14.16 -4.47
C LEU A 235 -10.44 14.10 -4.22
N ARG A 236 -9.78 13.06 -4.75
CA ARG A 236 -8.32 12.93 -4.76
C ARG A 236 -7.82 12.92 -6.19
N LEU A 237 -6.80 13.71 -6.44
CA LEU A 237 -5.99 13.70 -7.66
C LEU A 237 -4.59 13.24 -7.29
N SER A 238 -3.97 12.40 -8.11
CA SER A 238 -2.59 11.94 -7.89
C SER A 238 -1.84 11.82 -9.20
N ALA A 239 -0.54 12.09 -9.13
CA ALA A 239 0.40 11.88 -10.22
C ALA A 239 1.65 11.20 -9.64
N LEU A 240 2.06 10.09 -10.23
CA LEU A 240 3.24 9.32 -9.86
C LEU A 240 4.16 9.19 -11.07
N GLN A 241 5.45 9.41 -10.85
CA GLN A 241 6.49 9.07 -11.80
C GLN A 241 7.53 8.19 -11.13
N LEU A 242 7.87 7.07 -11.76
CA LEU A 242 8.84 6.10 -11.30
C LEU A 242 9.92 5.94 -12.37
N ASN A 243 11.17 6.22 -12.01
CA ASN A 243 12.33 6.17 -12.87
C ASN A 243 13.26 5.05 -12.42
N PHE A 244 13.45 4.02 -13.23
CA PHE A 244 14.42 2.96 -12.98
C PHE A 244 15.81 3.41 -13.41
N LYS A 245 16.86 3.07 -12.63
CA LYS A 245 18.24 3.47 -12.94
C LYS A 245 18.85 2.64 -14.07
N ASP A 246 18.69 1.30 -14.01
CA ASP A 246 19.35 0.38 -14.95
C ASP A 246 18.40 -0.60 -15.63
N ARG A 247 17.10 -0.48 -15.38
CA ARG A 247 16.10 -1.29 -16.04
C ARG A 247 15.83 -0.73 -17.41
N LYS A 248 16.39 -1.38 -18.42
CA LYS A 248 16.11 -1.06 -19.82
C LYS A 248 14.78 -1.66 -20.26
N PRO A 249 14.08 -1.03 -21.22
CA PRO A 249 12.96 -1.66 -21.88
C PRO A 249 13.40 -3.00 -22.51
N ILE A 250 12.58 -4.06 -22.30
CA ILE A 250 12.99 -5.45 -22.63
C ILE A 250 13.17 -5.66 -24.13
N PHE A 251 12.51 -4.85 -24.98
CA PHE A 251 12.43 -5.08 -26.43
C PHE A 251 12.98 -3.94 -27.30
N GLN A 252 13.72 -3.01 -26.75
CA GLN A 252 14.27 -1.91 -27.53
C GLN A 252 15.76 -1.74 -27.25
N ASN A 253 16.55 -1.61 -28.34
CA ASN A 253 17.94 -1.11 -28.29
C ASN A 253 17.97 0.38 -27.89
N GLN A 254 17.21 0.75 -26.84
CA GLN A 254 17.14 2.13 -26.40
C GLN A 254 18.17 2.37 -25.29
N SER A 255 18.86 3.50 -25.43
CA SER A 255 19.76 4.02 -24.40
C SER A 255 19.03 4.56 -23.17
N GLN A 256 17.70 4.69 -23.20
CA GLN A 256 16.90 5.27 -22.14
C GLN A 256 16.41 4.21 -21.14
N ASN A 257 16.46 4.55 -19.88
CA ASN A 257 15.93 3.72 -18.79
C ASN A 257 14.39 3.74 -18.78
N ARG A 258 13.79 2.72 -18.17
CA ARG A 258 12.35 2.61 -18.05
C ARG A 258 11.79 3.70 -17.13
N ILE A 259 10.72 4.32 -17.57
CA ILE A 259 9.94 5.32 -16.82
C ILE A 259 8.47 4.87 -16.83
N ASN A 260 7.89 4.79 -15.64
CA ASN A 260 6.46 4.56 -15.46
C ASN A 260 5.82 5.86 -14.98
N GLN A 261 4.69 6.23 -15.54
CA GLN A 261 3.90 7.39 -15.13
C GLN A 261 2.47 6.95 -14.86
N GLN A 262 1.91 7.41 -13.76
CA GLN A 262 0.53 7.12 -13.41
C GLN A 262 -0.17 8.43 -13.01
N ILE A 263 -1.39 8.58 -13.49
CA ILE A 263 -2.31 9.66 -13.07
C ILE A 263 -3.56 8.99 -12.53
N GLY A 264 -4.05 9.45 -11.39
CA GLY A 264 -5.22 8.90 -10.72
C GLY A 264 -6.21 10.00 -10.32
N ILE A 265 -7.48 9.65 -10.42
CA ILE A 265 -8.62 10.41 -9.89
C ILE A 265 -9.44 9.45 -9.04
N ASP A 266 -9.72 9.84 -7.80
CA ASP A 266 -10.56 9.08 -6.86
C ASP A 266 -11.64 10.02 -6.33
N LEU A 267 -12.90 9.69 -6.61
CA LEU A 267 -14.07 10.39 -6.09
C LEU A 267 -14.81 9.45 -5.14
N LEU A 268 -15.09 9.94 -3.96
CA LEU A 268 -15.83 9.22 -2.94
C LEU A 268 -16.93 10.11 -2.39
N MET A 269 -18.16 9.60 -2.33
CA MET A 269 -19.32 10.29 -1.78
C MET A 269 -19.96 9.41 -0.71
N SER A 270 -20.32 10.00 0.40
CA SER A 270 -21.01 9.31 1.49
C SER A 270 -22.31 9.99 1.84
N TRP A 271 -23.35 9.18 2.05
CA TRP A 271 -24.65 9.59 2.55
C TRP A 271 -25.05 8.68 3.71
N GLU A 272 -25.42 9.26 4.80
CA GLU A 272 -26.13 8.57 5.87
C GLU A 272 -27.62 8.54 5.51
N LEU A 273 -28.18 7.35 5.30
CA LEU A 273 -29.55 7.14 4.85
C LEU A 273 -30.54 7.12 6.01
N ALA A 274 -30.11 6.61 7.17
CA ALA A 274 -30.86 6.52 8.42
C ALA A 274 -29.86 6.34 9.56
N ASN A 275 -30.32 6.38 10.82
CA ASN A 275 -29.46 6.36 12.03
C ASN A 275 -28.42 5.24 12.12
N LYS A 276 -28.43 4.25 11.24
CA LYS A 276 -27.50 3.12 11.22
C LYS A 276 -27.04 2.70 9.82
N PHE A 277 -27.55 3.36 8.77
CA PHE A 277 -27.24 2.99 7.40
C PHE A 277 -26.49 4.11 6.71
N SER A 278 -25.35 3.81 6.14
CA SER A 278 -24.59 4.70 5.27
C SER A 278 -24.35 4.07 3.90
N LEU A 279 -24.50 4.88 2.85
CA LEU A 279 -24.20 4.55 1.47
C LEU A 279 -22.92 5.26 1.07
N LEU A 280 -21.94 4.50 0.59
CA LEU A 280 -20.71 5.01 0.04
C LEU A 280 -20.67 4.71 -1.46
N PHE A 281 -20.53 5.73 -2.27
CA PHE A 281 -20.30 5.62 -3.70
C PHE A 281 -18.86 6.03 -4.01
N GLY A 282 -18.14 5.19 -4.75
CA GLY A 282 -16.76 5.45 -5.17
C GLY A 282 -16.59 5.35 -6.68
N TYR A 283 -15.78 6.23 -7.24
CA TYR A 283 -15.31 6.17 -8.62
C TYR A 283 -13.81 6.39 -8.64
N GLN A 284 -13.09 5.47 -9.25
CA GLN A 284 -11.64 5.57 -9.44
C GLN A 284 -11.30 5.49 -10.92
N LEU A 285 -10.46 6.40 -11.37
CA LEU A 285 -9.85 6.39 -12.69
C LEU A 285 -8.35 6.40 -12.50
N ALA A 286 -7.64 5.45 -13.09
CA ALA A 286 -6.19 5.47 -13.17
C ALA A 286 -5.73 5.24 -14.60
N LYS A 287 -4.75 6.02 -15.03
CA LYS A 287 -4.04 5.84 -16.29
C LYS A 287 -2.59 5.57 -16.00
N ASN A 288 -2.12 4.43 -16.43
CA ASN A 288 -0.69 4.07 -16.37
C ASN A 288 -0.08 4.17 -17.77
N ARG A 289 1.12 4.72 -17.86
CA ARG A 289 1.91 4.85 -19.08
C ARG A 289 3.36 4.48 -18.79
N ILE A 290 3.91 3.62 -19.64
CA ILE A 290 5.31 3.26 -19.62
C ILE A 290 5.95 3.78 -20.92
N ASN A 291 7.20 4.25 -20.86
CA ASN A 291 7.94 4.69 -22.03
C ASN A 291 8.39 3.55 -22.96
N GLU A 292 7.83 2.37 -22.80
CA GLU A 292 8.12 1.18 -23.58
C GLU A 292 7.11 1.01 -24.71
N LYS A 293 7.58 0.93 -25.95
CA LYS A 293 6.76 0.79 -27.18
C LYS A 293 6.68 -0.67 -27.64
N SER A 294 6.54 -1.62 -26.75
CA SER A 294 6.37 -3.03 -27.12
C SER A 294 4.90 -3.41 -27.15
N LYS A 295 4.44 -4.03 -28.25
CA LYS A 295 3.08 -4.58 -28.32
C LYS A 295 2.80 -5.64 -27.25
N ILE A 296 3.86 -6.33 -26.79
CA ILE A 296 3.76 -7.37 -25.75
C ILE A 296 3.50 -6.75 -24.39
N LEU A 297 3.96 -5.51 -24.15
CA LEU A 297 3.82 -4.80 -22.88
C LEU A 297 2.75 -3.70 -22.93
N ASP A 298 1.94 -3.64 -23.98
CA ASP A 298 0.80 -2.72 -24.05
C ASP A 298 -0.20 -2.94 -22.90
N PHE A 299 -0.21 -4.13 -22.28
CA PHE A 299 -1.00 -4.39 -21.09
C PHE A 299 -0.56 -3.56 -19.87
N LEU A 300 0.69 -3.07 -19.83
CA LEU A 300 1.20 -2.18 -18.80
C LEU A 300 0.78 -0.71 -19.01
N ASN A 301 0.33 -0.37 -20.24
CA ASN A 301 -0.30 0.89 -20.55
C ASN A 301 -1.82 0.71 -20.46
N TYR A 302 -2.39 0.94 -19.32
CA TYR A 302 -3.80 0.67 -19.08
C TYR A 302 -4.57 1.88 -18.55
N TYR A 303 -5.87 1.84 -18.81
CA TYR A 303 -6.86 2.64 -18.11
C TYR A 303 -7.60 1.73 -17.15
N HIS A 304 -7.70 2.15 -15.93
CA HIS A 304 -8.41 1.44 -14.89
C HIS A 304 -9.56 2.31 -14.41
N ASN A 305 -10.78 1.80 -14.53
CA ASN A 305 -11.99 2.45 -14.03
C ASN A 305 -12.65 1.49 -13.04
N ILE A 306 -12.87 1.95 -11.83
CA ILE A 306 -13.62 1.20 -10.81
C ILE A 306 -14.79 2.05 -10.36
N ILE A 307 -15.97 1.47 -10.35
CA ILE A 307 -17.15 1.99 -9.66
C ILE A 307 -17.39 1.08 -8.47
N SER A 308 -17.53 1.65 -7.29
CA SER A 308 -17.83 0.91 -6.07
C SER A 308 -19.06 1.49 -5.37
N ILE A 309 -19.90 0.59 -4.86
CA ILE A 309 -21.03 0.95 -4.01
C ILE A 309 -20.92 0.11 -2.75
N LYS A 310 -20.93 0.76 -1.59
CA LYS A 310 -20.87 0.09 -0.30
C LYS A 310 -22.01 0.56 0.58
N LEU A 311 -22.81 -0.36 1.08
CA LEU A 311 -23.79 -0.14 2.13
C LEU A 311 -23.18 -0.59 3.46
N THR A 312 -23.20 0.27 4.46
CA THR A 312 -22.72 -0.04 5.81
C THR A 312 -23.86 0.09 6.80
N TYR A 313 -23.91 -0.84 7.74
CA TYR A 313 -24.81 -0.81 8.90
C TYR A 313 -23.93 -0.75 10.17
N ASP A 314 -24.14 0.27 11.01
CA ASP A 314 -23.38 0.52 12.26
C ASP A 314 -24.24 0.28 13.51
#